data_75becf4df691d8026fb9cc4390d3c9a1
#
_entry.id   75becf4df691d8026fb9cc4390d3c9a1
#
_cell.length_a   1.000
_cell.length_b   1.000
_cell.length_c   1.000
_cell.angle_alpha   90.00
_cell.angle_beta   90.00
_cell.angle_gamma   90.00
#
_symmetry.space_group_name_H-M   'P 1'
#
loop_
_entity.id
_entity.type
_entity.pdbx_description
1 polymer ?
#
loop_
_entity_poly.entity_id
_entity_poly.type
_entity_poly.pdbx_seq_one_letter_code
_entity_poly.pdbx_strand_id
1 'polypeptide(L)'
;MHTQNVPMVKDGAVNMGGDAGLATLEQMKSIMSGCNMPNYSIADGQAAFNAGTIGMMFWSTSSLGSVNAAKADFVLKTAPFPGMAGVNNGTPARLPAGGNAAMLVSTSDDPARVDAAWTFLKFITSGIGAALVAETTGYVPPNKAANDLLGDFYSQNPNKLTAVEQLPLLADWFAYPGENGLAVTQVIYDFTEEIATGDADDMADLQEEMMEEINDLM
;
A
#
# COMPACT_ATOMS: atom_id res chain seq x y z
N MET A 1 11.77 3.13 -2.52
CA MET A 1 12.59 2.22 -1.68
C MET A 1 12.33 0.74 -2.03
N HIS A 2 11.21 0.12 -1.68
CA HIS A 2 10.95 -1.32 -1.94
C HIS A 2 11.07 -1.70 -3.42
N THR A 3 10.62 -0.86 -4.35
CA THR A 3 10.75 -1.11 -5.78
C THR A 3 12.22 -1.11 -6.25
N GLN A 4 13.13 -0.58 -5.46
CA GLN A 4 14.58 -0.65 -5.66
C GLN A 4 15.23 -1.83 -4.89
N ASN A 5 14.42 -2.64 -4.23
CA ASN A 5 14.86 -3.71 -3.32
C ASN A 5 15.70 -3.20 -2.14
N VAL A 6 15.38 -2.00 -1.66
CA VAL A 6 16.02 -1.36 -0.51
C VAL A 6 14.98 -1.24 0.61
N PRO A 7 15.26 -1.74 1.83
CA PRO A 7 14.30 -1.66 2.93
C PRO A 7 14.18 -0.23 3.44
N MET A 8 12.97 0.12 3.90
CA MET A 8 12.70 1.41 4.54
C MET A 8 13.34 1.55 5.92
N VAL A 9 13.50 0.43 6.61
CA VAL A 9 14.16 0.35 7.93
C VAL A 9 15.33 -0.62 7.82
N LYS A 10 16.49 -0.22 8.30
CA LYS A 10 17.71 -1.03 8.32
C LYS A 10 18.45 -0.81 9.62
N ASP A 11 18.89 -1.89 10.25
CA ASP A 11 19.67 -1.86 11.49
C ASP A 11 19.03 -1.02 12.62
N GLY A 12 17.68 -0.98 12.66
CA GLY A 12 16.92 -0.23 13.66
C GLY A 12 16.79 1.28 13.38
N ALA A 13 17.17 1.74 12.20
CA ALA A 13 17.04 3.14 11.78
C ALA A 13 16.23 3.28 10.48
N VAL A 14 15.68 4.46 10.24
CA VAL A 14 15.04 4.80 8.97
C VAL A 14 16.11 4.92 7.89
N ASN A 15 15.90 4.22 6.77
CA ASN A 15 16.90 4.05 5.71
C ASN A 15 16.52 4.82 4.43
N MET A 16 16.14 6.08 4.58
CA MET A 16 15.78 6.96 3.46
C MET A 16 16.88 7.97 3.10
N GLY A 17 17.94 8.06 3.89
CA GLY A 17 19.15 8.79 3.54
C GLY A 17 19.97 8.07 2.46
N GLY A 18 20.79 8.77 1.73
CA GLY A 18 21.67 8.23 0.71
C GLY A 18 20.99 8.01 -0.65
N ASP A 19 21.73 7.39 -1.59
CA ASP A 19 21.39 7.36 -3.02
C ASP A 19 20.01 6.77 -3.35
N ALA A 20 19.60 5.70 -2.65
CA ALA A 20 18.32 5.06 -2.92
C ALA A 20 17.12 5.90 -2.46
N GLY A 21 17.27 6.64 -1.37
CA GLY A 21 16.27 7.60 -0.91
C GLY A 21 16.16 8.77 -1.88
N LEU A 22 17.30 9.36 -2.24
CA LEU A 22 17.34 10.46 -3.21
C LEU A 22 16.70 10.06 -4.54
N ALA A 23 17.08 8.92 -5.10
CA ALA A 23 16.48 8.40 -6.33
C ALA A 23 14.97 8.16 -6.22
N THR A 24 14.48 7.83 -5.01
CA THR A 24 13.03 7.70 -4.75
C THR A 24 12.35 9.07 -4.83
N LEU A 25 12.89 10.09 -4.18
CA LEU A 25 12.33 11.45 -4.17
C LEU A 25 12.36 12.07 -5.59
N GLU A 26 13.47 11.91 -6.31
CA GLU A 26 13.60 12.34 -7.70
C GLU A 26 12.57 11.67 -8.62
N GLN A 27 12.33 10.36 -8.44
CA GLN A 27 11.32 9.63 -9.20
C GLN A 27 9.91 10.13 -8.86
N MET A 28 9.62 10.41 -7.58
CA MET A 28 8.34 10.98 -7.18
C MET A 28 8.14 12.35 -7.82
N LYS A 29 9.12 13.25 -7.77
CA LYS A 29 9.08 14.55 -8.44
C LYS A 29 8.84 14.40 -9.94
N SER A 30 9.53 13.48 -10.60
CA SER A 30 9.35 13.20 -12.02
C SER A 30 7.93 12.76 -12.39
N ILE A 31 7.31 11.90 -11.56
CA ILE A 31 5.93 11.45 -11.77
C ILE A 31 4.94 12.59 -11.51
N MET A 32 5.08 13.30 -10.41
CA MET A 32 4.16 14.34 -9.99
C MET A 32 4.18 15.54 -10.96
N SER A 33 5.38 16.03 -11.28
CA SER A 33 5.53 17.18 -12.21
C SER A 33 5.41 16.77 -13.67
N GLY A 34 6.07 15.66 -14.08
CA GLY A 34 6.14 15.22 -15.47
C GLY A 34 4.83 14.66 -16.02
N CYS A 35 3.98 14.10 -15.16
CA CYS A 35 2.67 13.56 -15.52
C CYS A 35 1.52 14.51 -15.18
N ASN A 36 1.82 15.71 -14.70
CA ASN A 36 0.81 16.68 -14.25
C ASN A 36 -0.18 16.04 -13.25
N MET A 37 0.35 15.31 -12.27
CA MET A 37 -0.44 14.60 -11.27
C MET A 37 -1.07 15.62 -10.32
N PRO A 38 -2.41 15.65 -10.16
CA PRO A 38 -3.04 16.58 -9.24
C PRO A 38 -2.76 16.19 -7.79
N ASN A 39 -2.54 17.18 -6.93
CA ASN A 39 -2.46 16.97 -5.48
C ASN A 39 -3.88 16.88 -4.91
N TYR A 40 -4.41 15.66 -4.87
CA TYR A 40 -5.73 15.37 -4.30
C TYR A 40 -5.62 14.69 -2.94
N SER A 41 -6.57 15.01 -2.07
CA SER A 41 -6.81 14.13 -0.93
C SER A 41 -7.20 12.72 -1.40
N ILE A 42 -7.05 11.73 -0.53
CA ILE A 42 -7.48 10.34 -0.81
C ILE A 42 -8.92 10.27 -1.34
N ALA A 43 -9.84 11.00 -0.70
CA ALA A 43 -11.25 11.00 -1.06
C ALA A 43 -11.51 11.68 -2.42
N ASP A 44 -10.85 12.81 -2.66
CA ASP A 44 -11.01 13.57 -3.91
C ASP A 44 -10.39 12.82 -5.09
N GLY A 45 -9.24 12.20 -4.91
CA GLY A 45 -8.59 11.38 -5.93
C GLY A 45 -9.46 10.18 -6.33
N GLN A 46 -10.04 9.48 -5.36
CA GLN A 46 -10.96 8.37 -5.64
C GLN A 46 -12.25 8.87 -6.31
N ALA A 47 -12.79 10.00 -5.89
CA ALA A 47 -13.97 10.61 -6.53
C ALA A 47 -13.69 11.01 -7.98
N ALA A 48 -12.54 11.66 -8.24
CA ALA A 48 -12.12 12.04 -9.57
C ALA A 48 -11.91 10.83 -10.50
N PHE A 49 -11.30 9.76 -9.98
CA PHE A 49 -11.15 8.52 -10.73
C PHE A 49 -12.51 7.87 -11.04
N ASN A 50 -13.39 7.76 -10.06
CA ASN A 50 -14.72 7.19 -10.23
C ASN A 50 -15.56 7.99 -11.23
N ALA A 51 -15.38 9.31 -11.28
CA ALA A 51 -16.02 10.18 -12.27
C ALA A 51 -15.40 10.10 -13.67
N GLY A 52 -14.23 9.45 -13.82
CA GLY A 52 -13.49 9.37 -15.09
C GLY A 52 -12.76 10.66 -15.47
N THR A 53 -12.55 11.58 -14.54
CA THR A 53 -11.81 12.84 -14.79
C THR A 53 -10.30 12.65 -14.71
N ILE A 54 -9.80 11.60 -14.04
CA ILE A 54 -8.43 11.13 -14.14
C ILE A 54 -8.40 9.71 -14.71
N GLY A 55 -7.42 9.44 -15.56
CA GLY A 55 -7.34 8.18 -16.31
C GLY A 55 -6.57 7.08 -15.59
N MET A 56 -5.82 7.39 -14.52
CA MET A 56 -4.94 6.46 -13.84
C MET A 56 -4.85 6.78 -12.35
N MET A 57 -4.81 5.74 -11.52
CA MET A 57 -4.70 5.88 -10.07
C MET A 57 -3.81 4.78 -9.51
N PHE A 58 -2.84 5.13 -8.67
CA PHE A 58 -2.13 4.19 -7.81
C PHE A 58 -2.89 4.06 -6.50
N TRP A 59 -3.32 2.86 -6.16
CA TRP A 59 -4.16 2.68 -5.01
C TRP A 59 -4.06 1.29 -4.38
N SER A 60 -4.59 1.15 -3.16
CA SER A 60 -4.72 -0.14 -2.51
C SER A 60 -5.77 -1.01 -3.21
N THR A 61 -5.46 -2.28 -3.40
CA THR A 61 -6.39 -3.26 -3.97
C THR A 61 -7.64 -3.46 -3.11
N SER A 62 -7.59 -3.13 -1.82
CA SER A 62 -8.75 -3.19 -0.92
C SER A 62 -9.94 -2.34 -1.38
N SER A 63 -9.69 -1.27 -2.13
CA SER A 63 -10.73 -0.38 -2.65
C SER A 63 -11.34 -0.84 -3.99
N LEU A 64 -10.86 -1.92 -4.60
CA LEU A 64 -11.30 -2.34 -5.92
C LEU A 64 -12.80 -2.63 -5.99
N GLY A 65 -13.36 -3.20 -4.92
CA GLY A 65 -14.80 -3.44 -4.81
C GLY A 65 -15.60 -2.15 -4.84
N SER A 66 -15.21 -1.15 -4.06
CA SER A 66 -15.89 0.16 -4.01
C SER A 66 -15.74 0.95 -5.31
N VAL A 67 -14.55 0.90 -5.93
CA VAL A 67 -14.32 1.54 -7.24
C VAL A 67 -15.21 0.92 -8.32
N ASN A 68 -15.30 -0.41 -8.39
CA ASN A 68 -16.18 -1.08 -9.34
C ASN A 68 -17.66 -0.72 -9.17
N ALA A 69 -18.10 -0.51 -7.93
CA ALA A 69 -19.49 -0.14 -7.62
C ALA A 69 -19.81 1.33 -7.93
N ALA A 70 -18.82 2.23 -7.82
CA ALA A 70 -19.03 3.68 -7.87
C ALA A 70 -18.55 4.35 -9.18
N LYS A 71 -17.74 3.65 -10.01
CA LYS A 71 -17.20 4.22 -11.24
C LYS A 71 -18.28 4.59 -12.25
N ALA A 72 -18.05 5.64 -13.03
CA ALA A 72 -18.82 5.98 -14.20
C ALA A 72 -18.71 4.89 -15.29
N ASP A 73 -19.39 5.07 -16.40
CA ASP A 73 -19.41 4.09 -17.50
C ASP A 73 -18.10 4.11 -18.30
N PHE A 74 -17.07 3.50 -17.70
CA PHE A 74 -15.80 3.21 -18.37
C PHE A 74 -15.27 1.81 -18.03
N VAL A 75 -14.39 1.30 -18.87
CA VAL A 75 -13.75 0.00 -18.65
C VAL A 75 -12.58 0.16 -17.69
N LEU A 76 -12.73 -0.38 -16.47
CA LEU A 76 -11.65 -0.45 -15.49
C LEU A 76 -10.70 -1.59 -15.83
N LYS A 77 -9.41 -1.29 -15.77
CA LYS A 77 -8.32 -2.27 -15.84
C LYS A 77 -7.37 -2.07 -14.68
N THR A 78 -6.85 -3.16 -14.14
CA THR A 78 -5.75 -3.16 -13.20
C THR A 78 -4.47 -3.61 -13.89
N ALA A 79 -3.34 -3.11 -13.41
CA ALA A 79 -2.01 -3.51 -13.86
C ALA A 79 -1.10 -3.73 -12.64
N PRO A 80 -0.06 -4.56 -12.74
CA PRO A 80 0.96 -4.66 -11.70
C PRO A 80 1.56 -3.29 -11.39
N PHE A 81 1.88 -3.06 -10.12
CA PHE A 81 2.55 -1.83 -9.71
C PHE A 81 3.92 -1.75 -10.41
N PRO A 82 4.23 -0.67 -11.11
CA PRO A 82 5.50 -0.54 -11.82
C PRO A 82 6.65 -0.39 -10.82
N GLY A 83 7.79 -1.01 -11.14
CA GLY A 83 9.05 -0.73 -10.48
C GLY A 83 9.72 0.53 -11.03
N MET A 84 10.74 1.02 -10.35
CA MET A 84 11.59 2.08 -10.88
C MET A 84 12.43 1.57 -12.05
N ALA A 85 12.35 2.25 -13.19
CA ALA A 85 13.11 1.86 -14.38
C ALA A 85 14.63 1.97 -14.13
N GLY A 86 15.37 0.91 -14.51
CA GLY A 86 16.83 0.91 -14.48
C GLY A 86 17.48 0.68 -13.11
N VAL A 87 16.72 0.62 -12.03
CA VAL A 87 17.29 0.51 -10.68
C VAL A 87 17.37 -0.94 -10.18
N ASN A 88 16.57 -1.85 -10.73
CA ASN A 88 16.43 -3.20 -10.17
C ASN A 88 17.50 -4.21 -10.68
N ASN A 89 18.42 -3.85 -11.56
CA ASN A 89 19.50 -4.73 -12.06
C ASN A 89 19.04 -6.18 -12.35
N GLY A 90 17.82 -6.35 -12.89
CA GLY A 90 17.21 -7.66 -13.15
C GLY A 90 16.56 -8.33 -11.95
N THR A 91 16.56 -7.69 -10.76
CA THR A 91 15.80 -8.17 -9.59
C THR A 91 14.37 -7.66 -9.70
N PRO A 92 13.33 -8.49 -9.45
CA PRO A 92 11.96 -8.04 -9.44
C PRO A 92 11.76 -6.92 -8.41
N ALA A 93 11.02 -5.87 -8.79
CA ALA A 93 10.61 -4.83 -7.88
C ALA A 93 9.81 -5.42 -6.71
N ARG A 94 10.11 -5.01 -5.49
CA ARG A 94 9.36 -5.43 -4.31
C ARG A 94 8.28 -4.41 -3.97
N LEU A 95 7.20 -4.90 -3.37
CA LEU A 95 6.07 -4.09 -2.96
C LEU A 95 5.88 -4.23 -1.44
N PRO A 96 5.57 -3.14 -0.73
CA PRO A 96 5.21 -3.28 0.68
C PRO A 96 3.90 -4.06 0.78
N ALA A 97 3.86 -5.06 1.66
CA ALA A 97 2.62 -5.72 2.02
C ALA A 97 1.75 -4.71 2.79
N GLY A 98 0.55 -4.46 2.31
CA GLY A 98 -0.47 -3.72 3.04
C GLY A 98 -1.59 -4.66 3.49
N GLY A 99 -2.41 -4.24 4.41
CA GLY A 99 -3.55 -5.05 4.82
C GLY A 99 -4.12 -4.65 6.18
N ASN A 100 -5.01 -5.50 6.67
CA ASN A 100 -5.56 -5.39 8.01
C ASN A 100 -5.22 -6.65 8.81
N ALA A 101 -4.99 -6.47 10.09
CA ALA A 101 -4.92 -7.56 11.05
C ALA A 101 -6.13 -7.49 11.99
N ALA A 102 -6.75 -8.62 12.22
CA ALA A 102 -7.80 -8.75 13.22
C ALA A 102 -7.20 -9.38 14.50
N MET A 103 -7.48 -8.75 15.63
CA MET A 103 -7.02 -9.26 16.92
C MET A 103 -8.19 -9.48 17.86
N LEU A 104 -8.06 -10.48 18.73
CA LEU A 104 -8.99 -10.72 19.82
C LEU A 104 -8.58 -9.85 21.01
N VAL A 105 -9.44 -8.89 21.38
CA VAL A 105 -9.32 -8.11 22.61
C VAL A 105 -10.46 -8.51 23.53
N SER A 106 -10.16 -9.11 24.68
CA SER A 106 -11.18 -9.49 25.66
C SER A 106 -11.22 -8.51 26.82
N THR A 107 -12.40 -7.96 27.06
CA THR A 107 -12.74 -7.19 28.26
C THR A 107 -13.65 -7.98 29.19
N SER A 108 -13.82 -9.29 28.93
CA SER A 108 -14.71 -10.19 29.66
C SER A 108 -13.94 -11.40 30.17
N ASP A 109 -14.19 -11.80 31.41
CA ASP A 109 -13.69 -13.02 32.02
C ASP A 109 -14.53 -14.26 31.66
N ASP A 110 -15.60 -14.10 30.87
CA ASP A 110 -16.45 -15.21 30.41
C ASP A 110 -15.77 -15.98 29.27
N PRO A 111 -15.31 -17.22 29.49
CA PRO A 111 -14.63 -18.01 28.48
C PRO A 111 -15.50 -18.29 27.24
N ALA A 112 -16.81 -18.42 27.40
CA ALA A 112 -17.72 -18.69 26.28
C ALA A 112 -17.76 -17.53 25.27
N ARG A 113 -17.65 -16.29 25.75
CA ARG A 113 -17.56 -15.11 24.87
C ARG A 113 -16.24 -15.06 24.14
N VAL A 114 -15.14 -15.38 24.82
CA VAL A 114 -13.81 -15.43 24.21
C VAL A 114 -13.76 -16.52 23.13
N ASP A 115 -14.31 -17.71 23.41
CA ASP A 115 -14.35 -18.83 22.46
C ASP A 115 -15.24 -18.50 21.24
N ALA A 116 -16.35 -17.82 21.44
CA ALA A 116 -17.23 -17.39 20.35
C ALA A 116 -16.53 -16.36 19.45
N ALA A 117 -15.86 -15.37 20.03
CA ALA A 117 -15.10 -14.36 19.29
C ALA A 117 -13.92 -14.99 18.53
N TRP A 118 -13.22 -15.92 19.15
CA TRP A 118 -12.15 -16.69 18.50
C TRP A 118 -12.66 -17.54 17.33
N THR A 119 -13.82 -18.16 17.49
CA THR A 119 -14.47 -18.96 16.44
C THR A 119 -14.82 -18.06 15.23
N PHE A 120 -15.37 -16.89 15.49
CA PHE A 120 -15.64 -15.91 14.43
C PHE A 120 -14.35 -15.43 13.73
N LEU A 121 -13.32 -15.10 14.51
CA LEU A 121 -12.03 -14.67 13.96
C LEU A 121 -11.41 -15.74 13.06
N LYS A 122 -11.41 -17.00 13.49
CA LYS A 122 -10.95 -18.12 12.67
C LYS A 122 -11.76 -18.27 11.38
N PHE A 123 -13.07 -18.08 11.45
CA PHE A 123 -13.94 -18.17 10.27
C PHE A 123 -13.59 -17.09 9.23
N ILE A 124 -13.50 -15.82 9.62
CA ILE A 124 -13.25 -14.73 8.66
C ILE A 124 -11.81 -14.71 8.10
N THR A 125 -10.86 -15.38 8.75
CA THR A 125 -9.45 -15.44 8.34
C THR A 125 -9.05 -16.73 7.64
N SER A 126 -9.97 -17.68 7.46
CA SER A 126 -9.65 -18.97 6.83
C SER A 126 -10.81 -19.54 5.99
N GLY A 127 -10.47 -20.45 5.09
CA GLY A 127 -11.43 -21.20 4.28
C GLY A 127 -12.44 -20.30 3.55
N ILE A 128 -13.70 -20.69 3.59
CA ILE A 128 -14.79 -19.99 2.87
C ILE A 128 -15.03 -18.57 3.41
N GLY A 129 -14.85 -18.35 4.71
CA GLY A 129 -15.02 -17.02 5.29
C GLY A 129 -14.01 -16.01 4.73
N ALA A 130 -12.74 -16.40 4.64
CA ALA A 130 -11.71 -15.56 4.01
C ALA A 130 -11.94 -15.38 2.51
N ALA A 131 -12.44 -16.39 1.81
CA ALA A 131 -12.83 -16.26 0.41
C ALA A 131 -13.97 -15.24 0.22
N LEU A 132 -15.00 -15.27 1.05
CA LEU A 132 -16.10 -14.29 1.01
C LEU A 132 -15.62 -12.85 1.27
N VAL A 133 -14.66 -12.66 2.19
CA VAL A 133 -14.05 -11.33 2.40
C VAL A 133 -13.34 -10.87 1.13
N ALA A 134 -12.59 -11.74 0.46
CA ALA A 134 -11.88 -11.40 -0.77
C ALA A 134 -12.84 -11.09 -1.94
N GLU A 135 -13.94 -11.82 -2.07
CA GLU A 135 -14.97 -11.58 -3.11
C GLU A 135 -15.60 -10.19 -2.96
N THR A 136 -15.91 -9.78 -1.74
CA THR A 136 -16.60 -8.52 -1.45
C THR A 136 -15.68 -7.31 -1.43
N THR A 137 -14.39 -7.51 -1.21
CA THR A 137 -13.38 -6.45 -1.17
C THR A 137 -12.40 -6.58 -2.35
N GLY A 138 -11.24 -6.04 -2.25
CA GLY A 138 -10.11 -6.31 -3.15
C GLY A 138 -8.95 -6.99 -2.42
N TYR A 139 -9.15 -7.42 -1.17
CA TYR A 139 -8.12 -8.12 -0.41
C TYR A 139 -7.84 -9.50 -0.98
N VAL A 140 -6.57 -9.91 -0.87
CA VAL A 140 -6.16 -11.29 -1.14
C VAL A 140 -6.35 -12.12 0.13
N PRO A 141 -6.88 -13.34 0.05
CA PRO A 141 -7.01 -14.20 1.21
C PRO A 141 -5.67 -14.45 1.91
N PRO A 142 -5.64 -14.54 3.25
CA PRO A 142 -4.40 -14.70 4.01
C PRO A 142 -3.78 -16.12 3.89
N ASN A 143 -4.47 -17.05 3.27
CA ASN A 143 -3.98 -18.42 3.10
C ASN A 143 -4.33 -19.02 1.73
N LYS A 144 -3.49 -19.95 1.29
CA LYS A 144 -3.63 -20.61 -0.01
C LYS A 144 -4.96 -21.34 -0.17
N ALA A 145 -5.43 -22.03 0.87
CA ALA A 145 -6.67 -22.82 0.80
C ALA A 145 -7.91 -21.93 0.51
N ALA A 146 -7.97 -20.73 1.10
CA ALA A 146 -9.03 -19.78 0.79
C ALA A 146 -8.89 -19.22 -0.64
N ASN A 147 -7.65 -18.97 -1.09
CA ASN A 147 -7.39 -18.48 -2.43
C ASN A 147 -7.73 -19.52 -3.51
N ASP A 148 -7.50 -20.80 -3.24
CA ASP A 148 -7.84 -21.91 -4.15
C ASP A 148 -9.37 -22.06 -4.38
N LEU A 149 -10.21 -21.57 -3.45
CA LEU A 149 -11.66 -21.53 -3.61
C LEU A 149 -12.14 -20.45 -4.60
N LEU A 150 -11.29 -19.49 -4.96
CA LEU A 150 -11.63 -18.33 -5.75
C LEU A 150 -11.32 -18.46 -7.25
N GLY A 151 -10.93 -19.63 -7.74
CA GLY A 151 -10.55 -19.83 -9.13
C GLY A 151 -11.61 -19.36 -10.14
N ASP A 152 -12.86 -19.79 -9.95
CA ASP A 152 -13.98 -19.38 -10.81
C ASP A 152 -14.31 -17.89 -10.69
N PHE A 153 -14.21 -17.35 -9.47
CA PHE A 153 -14.40 -15.94 -9.21
C PHE A 153 -13.35 -15.08 -9.92
N TYR A 154 -12.09 -15.42 -9.86
CA TYR A 154 -11.01 -14.69 -10.55
C TYR A 154 -11.15 -14.76 -12.08
N SER A 155 -11.61 -15.89 -12.62
CA SER A 155 -11.83 -16.02 -14.05
C SER A 155 -12.90 -15.04 -14.58
N GLN A 156 -13.89 -14.71 -13.75
CA GLN A 156 -14.94 -13.75 -14.05
C GLN A 156 -14.57 -12.31 -13.64
N ASN A 157 -13.58 -12.14 -12.78
CA ASN A 157 -13.13 -10.85 -12.22
C ASN A 157 -11.61 -10.66 -12.38
N PRO A 158 -11.09 -10.59 -13.62
CA PRO A 158 -9.63 -10.61 -13.87
C PRO A 158 -8.89 -9.45 -13.21
N ASN A 159 -9.52 -8.32 -12.97
CA ASN A 159 -8.91 -7.19 -12.25
C ASN A 159 -8.51 -7.55 -10.80
N LYS A 160 -9.17 -8.51 -10.17
CA LYS A 160 -8.83 -8.98 -8.83
C LYS A 160 -7.63 -9.93 -8.82
N LEU A 161 -7.32 -10.55 -9.95
CA LEU A 161 -6.18 -11.47 -10.07
C LEU A 161 -4.84 -10.73 -10.01
N THR A 162 -4.77 -9.48 -10.45
CA THR A 162 -3.53 -8.69 -10.44
C THR A 162 -2.86 -8.64 -9.05
N ALA A 163 -3.66 -8.52 -7.99
CA ALA A 163 -3.14 -8.54 -6.62
C ALA A 163 -2.51 -9.90 -6.24
N VAL A 164 -3.15 -10.99 -6.66
CA VAL A 164 -2.67 -12.37 -6.41
C VAL A 164 -1.37 -12.63 -7.15
N GLU A 165 -1.27 -12.17 -8.40
CA GLU A 165 -0.06 -12.30 -9.23
C GLU A 165 1.15 -11.56 -8.64
N GLN A 166 0.92 -10.51 -7.85
CA GLN A 166 1.98 -9.74 -7.19
C GLN A 166 2.43 -10.30 -5.83
N LEU A 167 1.75 -11.31 -5.28
CA LEU A 167 2.13 -11.90 -3.99
C LEU A 167 3.62 -12.30 -3.87
N PRO A 168 4.26 -12.88 -4.90
CA PRO A 168 5.69 -13.21 -4.83
C PRO A 168 6.61 -12.00 -4.72
N LEU A 169 6.11 -10.80 -5.02
CA LEU A 169 6.88 -9.55 -4.97
C LEU A 169 6.78 -8.84 -3.62
N LEU A 170 5.89 -9.30 -2.73
CA LEU A 170 5.68 -8.62 -1.46
C LEU A 170 6.96 -8.63 -0.60
N ALA A 171 7.24 -7.47 -0.01
CA ALA A 171 8.16 -7.32 1.11
C ALA A 171 7.37 -7.41 2.41
N ASP A 172 8.02 -7.81 3.48
CA ASP A 172 7.41 -7.79 4.80
C ASP A 172 6.94 -6.37 5.16
N TRP A 173 5.86 -6.31 5.92
CA TRP A 173 5.44 -5.05 6.51
C TRP A 173 6.53 -4.56 7.47
N PHE A 174 6.75 -3.26 7.49
CA PHE A 174 7.69 -2.63 8.40
C PHE A 174 6.96 -1.63 9.31
N ALA A 175 7.52 -1.41 10.47
CA ALA A 175 7.17 -0.30 11.35
C ALA A 175 8.42 0.54 11.59
N TYR A 176 8.25 1.83 11.69
CA TYR A 176 9.37 2.68 12.10
C TYR A 176 9.71 2.38 13.56
N PRO A 177 11.00 2.27 13.89
CA PRO A 177 11.43 1.96 15.25
C PRO A 177 11.11 3.10 16.23
N GLY A 178 11.15 2.79 17.54
CA GLY A 178 10.86 3.75 18.58
C GLY A 178 9.38 3.98 18.86
N GLU A 179 9.08 4.95 19.71
CA GLU A 179 7.71 5.29 20.15
C GLU A 179 7.02 6.28 19.20
N ASN A 180 7.79 6.96 18.35
CA ASN A 180 7.33 8.05 17.48
C ASN A 180 7.07 7.62 16.02
N GLY A 181 6.86 6.34 15.73
CA GLY A 181 6.71 5.83 14.37
C GLY A 181 5.59 6.50 13.55
N LEU A 182 4.51 6.95 14.19
CA LEU A 182 3.47 7.72 13.51
C LEU A 182 3.93 9.14 13.17
N ALA A 183 4.74 9.78 14.03
CA ALA A 183 5.31 11.08 13.74
C ALA A 183 6.31 10.99 12.58
N VAL A 184 7.15 9.96 12.54
CA VAL A 184 8.02 9.69 11.38
C VAL A 184 7.22 9.54 10.07
N THR A 185 6.09 8.85 10.13
CA THR A 185 5.19 8.73 8.97
C THR A 185 4.67 10.10 8.51
N GLN A 186 4.31 10.97 9.48
CA GLN A 186 3.82 12.32 9.17
C GLN A 186 4.90 13.17 8.51
N VAL A 187 6.14 13.15 9.04
CA VAL A 187 7.28 13.85 8.42
C VAL A 187 7.42 13.44 6.95
N ILE A 188 7.41 12.13 6.66
CA ILE A 188 7.53 11.66 5.28
C ILE A 188 6.37 12.15 4.40
N TYR A 189 5.15 12.24 4.94
CA TYR A 189 4.02 12.79 4.20
C TYR A 189 4.19 14.29 3.91
N ASP A 190 4.60 15.07 4.89
CA ASP A 190 4.76 16.51 4.76
C ASP A 190 5.81 16.85 3.69
N PHE A 191 6.98 16.21 3.74
CA PHE A 191 8.01 16.36 2.69
C PHE A 191 7.58 15.83 1.31
N THR A 192 6.75 14.78 1.28
CA THR A 192 6.16 14.31 0.02
C THR A 192 5.15 15.32 -0.55
N GLU A 193 4.42 16.02 0.29
CA GLU A 193 3.49 17.06 -0.13
C GLU A 193 4.24 18.25 -0.74
N GLU A 194 5.40 18.65 -0.21
CA GLU A 194 6.24 19.69 -0.82
C GLU A 194 6.67 19.33 -2.25
N ILE A 195 6.95 18.05 -2.50
CA ILE A 195 7.21 17.58 -3.87
C ILE A 195 5.96 17.72 -4.74
N ALA A 196 4.79 17.37 -4.22
CA ALA A 196 3.53 17.38 -4.96
C ALA A 196 3.04 18.81 -5.27
N THR A 197 3.29 19.76 -4.36
CA THR A 197 2.93 21.19 -4.54
C THR A 197 3.94 21.94 -5.40
N GLY A 198 5.15 21.42 -5.56
CA GLY A 198 6.25 22.04 -6.28
C GLY A 198 7.05 23.04 -5.43
N ASP A 199 6.91 22.96 -4.10
CA ASP A 199 7.65 23.82 -3.17
C ASP A 199 9.10 23.33 -2.96
N ALA A 200 9.38 22.05 -3.29
CA ALA A 200 10.69 21.45 -3.21
C ALA A 200 11.48 21.58 -4.52
N ASP A 201 12.52 22.42 -4.53
CA ASP A 201 13.38 22.65 -5.69
C ASP A 201 14.50 21.62 -5.83
N ASP A 202 15.19 21.31 -4.75
CA ASP A 202 16.32 20.35 -4.68
C ASP A 202 15.96 19.13 -3.85
N MET A 203 16.06 17.95 -4.45
CA MET A 203 15.71 16.70 -3.76
C MET A 203 16.77 16.22 -2.79
N ALA A 204 18.03 16.68 -2.93
CA ALA A 204 19.09 16.34 -1.99
C ALA A 204 18.95 17.16 -0.70
N ASP A 205 18.66 18.45 -0.82
CA ASP A 205 18.39 19.31 0.32
C ASP A 205 17.13 18.83 1.06
N LEU A 206 16.05 18.54 0.32
CA LEU A 206 14.82 17.99 0.89
C LEU A 206 15.04 16.66 1.64
N GLN A 207 15.88 15.79 1.10
CA GLN A 207 16.25 14.54 1.76
C GLN A 207 17.00 14.78 3.06
N GLU A 208 17.95 15.70 3.05
CA GLU A 208 18.76 16.03 4.23
C GLU A 208 17.86 16.57 5.35
N GLU A 209 16.99 17.55 5.05
CA GLU A 209 16.06 18.12 6.02
C GLU A 209 15.07 17.07 6.55
N MET A 210 14.48 16.25 5.68
CA MET A 210 13.59 15.16 6.08
C MET A 210 14.28 14.17 7.03
N MET A 211 15.53 13.81 6.73
CA MET A 211 16.29 12.87 7.56
C MET A 211 16.73 13.47 8.88
N GLU A 212 17.02 14.78 8.94
CA GLU A 212 17.30 15.50 10.18
C GLU A 212 16.08 15.45 11.10
N GLU A 213 14.90 15.82 10.59
CA GLU A 213 13.65 15.80 11.36
C GLU A 213 13.25 14.38 11.81
N ILE A 214 13.45 13.37 10.97
CA ILE A 214 13.23 11.97 11.35
C ILE A 214 14.18 11.55 12.48
N ASN A 215 15.45 11.90 12.40
CA ASN A 215 16.45 11.54 13.41
C ASN A 215 16.17 12.20 14.77
N ASP A 216 15.61 13.40 14.77
CA ASP A 216 15.21 14.08 16.01
C ASP A 216 14.02 13.39 16.72
N LEU A 217 13.24 12.62 15.99
CA LEU A 217 12.11 11.83 16.52
C LEU A 217 12.54 10.45 17.04
N MET A 218 13.69 9.96 16.63
CA MET A 218 14.18 8.59 16.90
C MET A 218 15.09 8.53 18.12
#